data_51ed23b5f54f79d09a685a515e0a978a
#
_entry.id   51ed23b5f54f79d09a685a515e0a978a
#
_cell.length_a   1.000
_cell.length_b   1.000
_cell.length_c   1.000
_cell.angle_alpha   90.00
_cell.angle_beta   90.00
_cell.angle_gamma   90.00
#
_symmetry.space_group_name_H-M   'P 1'
#
loop_
_entity.id
_entity.type
_entity.pdbx_description
1 polymer ?
#
loop_
_entity_poly.entity_id
_entity_poly.type
_entity_poly.pdbx_seq_one_letter_code
_entity_poly.pdbx_strand_id
1 'polypeptide(L)'
;MSDTQTLIENRPPSVAGLFLERVTATPDAEAYRYPVPAASGGGPDAWKSLSWAQAAERVYAIAAGLIELGVRAEQRVALASSTRIEWILADLGIMCAGAATTTVYPQTNADESAFILSDSDSKVLIAEDAAQLAKAVEKRAELPALTHVVVIDPAGVETADWILTLDELEKRGAARLEKEAALIKERVGAITKDQLATLIYTSGTTGRPKGVRLPHDNWSYMAKAIAATGLVGPDDVQYLWLPLAHVFGKVLTSGQIEVGHVTAVDGRVDKIIENLPVVQPTYMAAVPRIFEKVYNGVAAKARAGGGAKYKIFQWASGVSREYAKAAQDNFRRTGTASVPFGLGARHKVADALVFAKIREAFGGNLRACVSGSAALAPEIGYFFAGAGIHILEGYGLTESSAASFVNPGEAYRTGTVGKPLPGTEVRIADDGEILLRGPGIMEGYHGLPEKTAEVLEADGWFHTGDIGELSPDGYLRITDRKKDLIKTSGGKYIAPAEVEGQFKAVCPYVSNILVHGADRNFCTALIALDEVSLLDWAKDNGLAGKSYAEVVAAPVTVELVDGYVKQLNEGLQRWQTIKKFRLLPRDLDVEHGEITPSLKLKRPVVEREYKHLIDEMYAGSREA
;
A
#
# COMPACT_ATOMS: atom_id res chain seq x y z
N MET A 1 -4.64 -28.65 -19.11
CA MET A 1 -4.51 -27.35 -18.41
C MET A 1 -3.68 -27.60 -17.16
N SER A 2 -2.85 -26.65 -16.74
CA SER A 2 -2.17 -26.77 -15.44
C SER A 2 -3.23 -26.64 -14.31
N ASP A 3 -2.96 -27.20 -13.13
CA ASP A 3 -3.86 -27.08 -11.98
C ASP A 3 -4.18 -25.61 -11.65
N THR A 4 -3.18 -24.72 -11.84
CA THR A 4 -3.30 -23.29 -11.67
C THR A 4 -4.29 -22.64 -12.65
N GLN A 5 -4.25 -23.01 -13.93
CA GLN A 5 -5.18 -22.48 -14.93
C GLN A 5 -6.61 -22.91 -14.65
N THR A 6 -6.78 -24.18 -14.25
CA THR A 6 -8.09 -24.72 -13.84
C THR A 6 -8.66 -23.97 -12.63
N LEU A 7 -7.79 -23.66 -11.64
CA LEU A 7 -8.19 -22.87 -10.45
C LEU A 7 -8.72 -21.48 -10.83
N ILE A 8 -8.06 -20.80 -11.76
CA ILE A 8 -8.44 -19.46 -12.21
C ILE A 8 -9.72 -19.49 -13.05
N GLU A 9 -9.86 -20.46 -13.95
CA GLU A 9 -11.01 -20.58 -14.84
C GLU A 9 -12.31 -20.93 -14.08
N ASN A 10 -12.21 -21.72 -13.01
CA ASN A 10 -13.34 -22.16 -12.17
C ASN A 10 -13.63 -21.22 -10.99
N ARG A 11 -13.21 -19.95 -11.06
CA ARG A 11 -13.49 -18.98 -9.98
C ARG A 11 -14.98 -18.68 -9.86
N PRO A 12 -15.51 -18.45 -8.66
CA PRO A 12 -16.88 -17.97 -8.47
C PRO A 12 -17.10 -16.63 -9.17
N PRO A 13 -18.32 -16.34 -9.62
CA PRO A 13 -18.63 -15.12 -10.36
C PRO A 13 -18.50 -13.84 -9.51
N SER A 14 -18.44 -13.97 -8.17
CA SER A 14 -18.39 -12.79 -7.30
C SER A 14 -17.58 -13.03 -6.02
N VAL A 15 -17.08 -11.94 -5.43
CA VAL A 15 -16.44 -11.95 -4.09
C VAL A 15 -17.44 -12.38 -3.02
N ALA A 16 -18.71 -11.97 -3.14
CA ALA A 16 -19.77 -12.41 -2.24
C ALA A 16 -19.95 -13.94 -2.31
N GLY A 17 -19.88 -14.52 -3.53
CA GLY A 17 -19.89 -15.97 -3.72
C GLY A 17 -18.70 -16.67 -3.06
N LEU A 18 -17.47 -16.16 -3.27
CA LEU A 18 -16.27 -16.64 -2.58
C LEU A 18 -16.43 -16.62 -1.06
N PHE A 19 -17.02 -15.54 -0.51
CA PHE A 19 -17.25 -15.41 0.92
C PHE A 19 -18.24 -16.48 1.43
N LEU A 20 -19.35 -16.72 0.73
CA LEU A 20 -20.31 -17.78 1.08
C LEU A 20 -19.64 -19.18 1.05
N GLU A 21 -18.82 -19.44 0.04
CA GLU A 21 -18.05 -20.70 -0.05
C GLU A 21 -17.12 -20.85 1.14
N ARG A 22 -16.37 -19.80 1.52
CA ARG A 22 -15.47 -19.81 2.67
C ARG A 22 -16.20 -20.07 3.98
N VAL A 23 -17.29 -19.35 4.23
CA VAL A 23 -18.12 -19.54 5.43
C VAL A 23 -18.65 -20.98 5.52
N THR A 24 -19.02 -21.57 4.39
CA THR A 24 -19.50 -22.95 4.35
C THR A 24 -18.37 -23.96 4.59
N ALA A 25 -17.18 -23.69 4.06
CA ALA A 25 -16.04 -24.62 4.14
C ALA A 25 -15.42 -24.67 5.55
N THR A 26 -15.29 -23.52 6.24
CA THR A 26 -14.60 -23.43 7.53
C THR A 26 -15.30 -22.47 8.50
N PRO A 27 -16.58 -22.71 8.88
CA PRO A 27 -17.39 -21.76 9.65
C PRO A 27 -16.78 -21.39 11.01
N ASP A 28 -16.21 -22.37 11.71
CA ASP A 28 -15.69 -22.22 13.06
C ASP A 28 -14.22 -21.75 13.10
N ALA A 29 -13.53 -21.74 11.96
CA ALA A 29 -12.16 -21.28 11.91
C ALA A 29 -12.07 -19.77 12.17
N GLU A 30 -11.00 -19.33 12.86
CA GLU A 30 -10.73 -17.93 13.10
C GLU A 30 -10.49 -17.20 11.78
N ALA A 31 -11.24 -16.12 11.54
CA ALA A 31 -11.12 -15.28 10.33
C ALA A 31 -10.36 -13.98 10.63
N TYR A 32 -10.74 -13.31 11.70
CA TYR A 32 -10.23 -11.98 12.03
C TYR A 32 -9.84 -11.85 13.48
N ARG A 33 -8.78 -11.05 13.72
CA ARG A 33 -8.42 -10.48 15.02
C ARG A 33 -8.45 -8.96 14.92
N TYR A 34 -8.91 -8.28 15.95
CA TYR A 34 -8.94 -6.83 15.97
C TYR A 34 -8.79 -6.28 17.39
N PRO A 35 -8.15 -5.10 17.55
CA PRO A 35 -7.97 -4.51 18.87
C PRO A 35 -9.26 -3.90 19.39
N VAL A 36 -9.43 -3.98 20.70
CA VAL A 36 -10.46 -3.26 21.45
C VAL A 36 -9.73 -2.36 22.44
N PRO A 37 -9.92 -1.04 22.37
CA PRO A 37 -9.27 -0.12 23.28
C PRO A 37 -9.51 -0.49 24.74
N ALA A 38 -8.49 -0.39 25.57
CA ALA A 38 -8.62 -0.63 27.00
C ALA A 38 -9.58 0.39 27.63
N ALA A 39 -10.53 -0.07 28.42
CA ALA A 39 -11.59 0.76 29.03
C ALA A 39 -11.07 1.90 29.93
N SER A 40 -9.80 1.88 30.33
CA SER A 40 -9.16 2.86 31.23
C SER A 40 -7.98 3.62 30.65
N GLY A 41 -7.77 3.60 29.34
CA GLY A 41 -6.81 4.50 28.65
C GLY A 41 -5.32 4.34 28.96
N GLY A 42 -4.89 3.29 29.66
CA GLY A 42 -3.49 3.18 30.12
C GLY A 42 -2.82 1.81 29.99
N GLY A 43 -3.43 0.86 29.28
CA GLY A 43 -2.86 -0.47 29.05
C GLY A 43 -2.81 -0.84 27.57
N PRO A 44 -2.17 -1.97 27.20
CA PRO A 44 -2.23 -2.49 25.86
C PRO A 44 -3.66 -2.85 25.48
N ASP A 45 -4.01 -2.68 24.23
CA ASP A 45 -5.32 -3.07 23.70
C ASP A 45 -5.56 -4.57 23.87
N ALA A 46 -6.79 -4.94 24.22
CA ALA A 46 -7.22 -6.33 24.17
C ALA A 46 -7.54 -6.69 22.71
N TRP A 47 -7.23 -7.92 22.30
CA TRP A 47 -7.55 -8.42 20.96
C TRP A 47 -8.74 -9.37 21.03
N LYS A 48 -9.72 -9.17 20.17
CA LYS A 48 -10.88 -10.06 20.00
C LYS A 48 -10.78 -10.77 18.65
N SER A 49 -11.40 -11.96 18.60
CA SER A 49 -11.47 -12.77 17.38
C SER A 49 -12.90 -12.88 16.89
N LEU A 50 -13.04 -13.08 15.58
CA LEU A 50 -14.27 -13.53 14.91
C LEU A 50 -13.96 -14.79 14.11
N SER A 51 -14.83 -15.81 14.21
CA SER A 51 -14.85 -16.91 13.25
C SER A 51 -15.48 -16.47 11.93
N TRP A 52 -15.35 -17.29 10.87
CA TRP A 52 -16.02 -17.02 9.61
C TRP A 52 -17.54 -16.97 9.76
N ALA A 53 -18.14 -17.84 10.59
CA ALA A 53 -19.56 -17.82 10.88
C ALA A 53 -20.01 -16.53 11.60
N GLN A 54 -19.23 -16.10 12.61
CA GLN A 54 -19.52 -14.85 13.33
C GLN A 54 -19.38 -13.61 12.44
N ALA A 55 -18.38 -13.61 11.56
CA ALA A 55 -18.24 -12.55 10.57
C ALA A 55 -19.43 -12.55 9.58
N ALA A 56 -19.86 -13.73 9.13
CA ALA A 56 -20.99 -13.87 8.21
C ALA A 56 -22.29 -13.38 8.82
N GLU A 57 -22.56 -13.65 10.10
CA GLU A 57 -23.75 -13.15 10.79
C GLU A 57 -23.86 -11.62 10.67
N ARG A 58 -22.77 -10.90 10.96
CA ARG A 58 -22.72 -9.44 10.85
C ARG A 58 -22.80 -8.96 9.41
N VAL A 59 -22.05 -9.59 8.50
CA VAL A 59 -22.04 -9.27 7.06
C VAL A 59 -23.46 -9.40 6.46
N TYR A 60 -24.16 -10.48 6.78
CA TYR A 60 -25.51 -10.70 6.27
C TYR A 60 -26.52 -9.73 6.86
N ALA A 61 -26.37 -9.37 8.13
CA ALA A 61 -27.18 -8.34 8.78
C ALA A 61 -26.96 -6.96 8.11
N ILE A 62 -25.71 -6.57 7.86
CA ILE A 62 -25.40 -5.33 7.12
C ILE A 62 -26.02 -5.36 5.73
N ALA A 63 -25.85 -6.46 4.98
CA ALA A 63 -26.41 -6.61 3.63
C ALA A 63 -27.94 -6.48 3.62
N ALA A 64 -28.62 -7.18 4.51
CA ALA A 64 -30.08 -7.13 4.63
C ALA A 64 -30.58 -5.74 5.05
N GLY A 65 -29.84 -5.06 5.95
CA GLY A 65 -30.12 -3.68 6.35
C GLY A 65 -29.99 -2.70 5.17
N LEU A 66 -28.94 -2.81 4.37
CA LEU A 66 -28.77 -1.99 3.15
C LEU A 66 -29.89 -2.23 2.14
N ILE A 67 -30.31 -3.47 1.96
CA ILE A 67 -31.45 -3.81 1.08
C ILE A 67 -32.76 -3.20 1.65
N GLU A 68 -32.94 -3.16 2.96
CA GLU A 68 -34.09 -2.50 3.61
C GLU A 68 -34.08 -0.97 3.40
N LEU A 69 -32.89 -0.34 3.42
CA LEU A 69 -32.73 1.07 3.05
C LEU A 69 -32.96 1.35 1.56
N GLY A 70 -33.33 0.33 0.77
CA GLY A 70 -33.65 0.46 -0.64
C GLY A 70 -32.44 0.37 -1.58
N VAL A 71 -31.28 -0.08 -1.12
CA VAL A 71 -30.12 -0.33 -1.97
C VAL A 71 -30.39 -1.49 -2.93
N ARG A 72 -30.16 -1.26 -4.21
CA ARG A 72 -30.39 -2.22 -5.29
C ARG A 72 -29.06 -2.71 -5.87
N ALA A 73 -29.14 -3.76 -6.71
CA ALA A 73 -27.99 -4.28 -7.41
C ALA A 73 -27.23 -3.16 -8.16
N GLU A 74 -25.91 -3.20 -8.10
CA GLU A 74 -24.94 -2.24 -8.68
C GLU A 74 -25.06 -0.79 -8.22
N GLN A 75 -25.98 -0.46 -7.31
CA GLN A 75 -25.94 0.86 -6.69
C GLN A 75 -24.72 0.98 -5.79
N ARG A 76 -24.15 2.18 -5.71
CA ARG A 76 -22.94 2.41 -4.94
C ARG A 76 -23.28 2.75 -3.49
N VAL A 77 -22.55 2.12 -2.59
CA VAL A 77 -22.48 2.47 -1.18
C VAL A 77 -21.06 2.93 -0.90
N ALA A 78 -20.92 4.18 -0.50
CA ALA A 78 -19.60 4.73 -0.16
C ALA A 78 -19.18 4.29 1.23
N LEU A 79 -17.87 4.08 1.41
CA LEU A 79 -17.28 3.64 2.66
C LEU A 79 -16.08 4.54 2.99
N ALA A 80 -16.27 5.43 3.97
CA ALA A 80 -15.31 6.43 4.43
C ALA A 80 -14.84 6.09 5.85
N SER A 81 -13.82 5.22 5.94
CA SER A 81 -13.29 4.77 7.23
C SER A 81 -11.83 4.35 7.10
N SER A 82 -11.11 4.43 8.20
CA SER A 82 -9.78 3.84 8.38
C SER A 82 -9.85 2.31 8.33
N THR A 83 -8.67 1.67 8.30
CA THR A 83 -8.57 0.20 8.30
C THR A 83 -8.94 -0.36 9.66
N ARG A 84 -10.11 -0.98 9.71
CA ARG A 84 -10.69 -1.61 10.90
C ARG A 84 -11.62 -2.76 10.51
N ILE A 85 -12.00 -3.58 11.48
CA ILE A 85 -12.84 -4.77 11.20
C ILE A 85 -14.19 -4.39 10.57
N GLU A 86 -14.82 -3.31 11.01
CA GLU A 86 -16.11 -2.86 10.50
C GLU A 86 -16.03 -2.44 9.04
N TRP A 87 -14.88 -1.94 8.56
CA TRP A 87 -14.66 -1.66 7.15
C TRP A 87 -14.81 -2.94 6.32
N ILE A 88 -14.17 -4.04 6.76
CA ILE A 88 -14.20 -5.32 6.03
C ILE A 88 -15.61 -5.90 6.04
N LEU A 89 -16.28 -5.88 7.20
CA LEU A 89 -17.64 -6.39 7.33
C LEU A 89 -18.64 -5.59 6.50
N ALA A 90 -18.50 -4.26 6.46
CA ALA A 90 -19.30 -3.37 5.64
C ALA A 90 -19.09 -3.61 4.14
N ASP A 91 -17.83 -3.71 3.68
CA ASP A 91 -17.50 -3.99 2.29
C ASP A 91 -18.10 -5.32 1.81
N LEU A 92 -17.95 -6.38 2.60
CA LEU A 92 -18.57 -7.68 2.33
C LEU A 92 -20.09 -7.60 2.37
N GLY A 93 -20.67 -6.83 3.31
CA GLY A 93 -22.11 -6.60 3.39
C GLY A 93 -22.66 -5.88 2.16
N ILE A 94 -21.95 -4.86 1.67
CA ILE A 94 -22.29 -4.16 0.42
C ILE A 94 -22.31 -5.14 -0.76
N MET A 95 -21.26 -5.97 -0.88
CA MET A 95 -21.17 -6.96 -1.96
C MET A 95 -22.25 -8.06 -1.85
N CYS A 96 -22.55 -8.53 -0.63
CA CYS A 96 -23.62 -9.50 -0.39
C CYS A 96 -25.02 -8.92 -0.66
N ALA A 97 -25.18 -7.59 -0.56
CA ALA A 97 -26.40 -6.90 -1.02
C ALA A 97 -26.49 -6.79 -2.55
N GLY A 98 -25.46 -7.20 -3.28
CA GLY A 98 -25.33 -7.03 -4.74
C GLY A 98 -25.02 -5.59 -5.14
N ALA A 99 -24.58 -4.75 -4.21
CA ALA A 99 -24.18 -3.38 -4.43
C ALA A 99 -22.67 -3.27 -4.66
N ALA A 100 -22.20 -2.11 -5.09
CA ALA A 100 -20.77 -1.83 -5.31
C ALA A 100 -20.22 -0.87 -4.26
N THR A 101 -19.03 -1.16 -3.74
CA THR A 101 -18.35 -0.31 -2.78
C THR A 101 -17.64 0.85 -3.49
N THR A 102 -17.95 2.09 -3.12
CA THR A 102 -17.15 3.27 -3.46
C THR A 102 -16.22 3.59 -2.29
N THR A 103 -14.92 3.54 -2.51
CA THR A 103 -13.96 3.77 -1.42
C THR A 103 -13.64 5.26 -1.28
N VAL A 104 -13.65 5.76 -0.03
CA VAL A 104 -13.26 7.13 0.32
C VAL A 104 -12.22 7.07 1.44
N TYR A 105 -11.11 7.77 1.26
CA TYR A 105 -10.13 7.89 2.35
C TYR A 105 -10.66 8.82 3.45
N PRO A 106 -10.52 8.48 4.73
CA PRO A 106 -10.99 9.32 5.82
C PRO A 106 -10.26 10.68 5.90
N GLN A 107 -9.04 10.78 5.35
CA GLN A 107 -8.27 12.01 5.26
C GLN A 107 -8.70 12.93 4.09
N THR A 108 -9.56 12.46 3.19
CA THR A 108 -10.09 13.26 2.08
C THR A 108 -10.89 14.45 2.63
N ASN A 109 -10.68 15.64 2.10
CA ASN A 109 -11.42 16.84 2.52
C ASN A 109 -12.90 16.80 2.07
N ALA A 110 -13.72 17.73 2.56
CA ALA A 110 -15.15 17.75 2.29
C ALA A 110 -15.48 17.90 0.78
N ASP A 111 -14.76 18.75 0.06
CA ASP A 111 -15.01 19.01 -1.38
C ASP A 111 -14.70 17.79 -2.24
N GLU A 112 -13.56 17.14 -1.99
CA GLU A 112 -13.18 15.90 -2.72
C GLU A 112 -14.07 14.73 -2.33
N SER A 113 -14.48 14.62 -1.06
CA SER A 113 -15.45 13.61 -0.60
C SER A 113 -16.80 13.82 -1.28
N ALA A 114 -17.29 15.05 -1.35
CA ALA A 114 -18.54 15.38 -2.05
C ALA A 114 -18.45 15.06 -3.54
N PHE A 115 -17.32 15.37 -4.18
CA PHE A 115 -17.09 14.99 -5.58
C PHE A 115 -17.18 13.47 -5.76
N ILE A 116 -16.49 12.67 -4.95
CA ILE A 116 -16.51 11.21 -5.05
C ILE A 116 -17.93 10.66 -4.86
N LEU A 117 -18.66 11.14 -3.85
CA LEU A 117 -20.03 10.71 -3.55
C LEU A 117 -21.00 11.05 -4.68
N SER A 118 -20.86 12.26 -5.27
CA SER A 118 -21.71 12.74 -6.37
C SER A 118 -21.37 12.02 -7.68
N ASP A 119 -20.09 11.91 -8.05
CA ASP A 119 -19.63 11.27 -9.29
C ASP A 119 -19.99 9.78 -9.30
N SER A 120 -19.88 9.11 -8.16
CA SER A 120 -20.28 7.71 -8.01
C SER A 120 -21.80 7.50 -7.88
N ASP A 121 -22.60 8.54 -7.76
CA ASP A 121 -24.04 8.44 -7.45
C ASP A 121 -24.32 7.56 -6.22
N SER A 122 -23.52 7.68 -5.15
CA SER A 122 -23.61 6.87 -3.95
C SER A 122 -24.93 7.09 -3.21
N LYS A 123 -25.65 6.00 -2.91
CA LYS A 123 -26.97 6.04 -2.24
C LYS A 123 -26.86 6.09 -0.73
N VAL A 124 -25.88 5.39 -0.18
CA VAL A 124 -25.58 5.34 1.25
C VAL A 124 -24.11 5.65 1.44
N LEU A 125 -23.78 6.37 2.51
CA LEU A 125 -22.42 6.54 3.01
C LEU A 125 -22.29 5.77 4.33
N ILE A 126 -21.35 4.87 4.44
CA ILE A 126 -20.91 4.31 5.72
C ILE A 126 -19.70 5.14 6.17
N ALA A 127 -19.89 5.93 7.22
CA ALA A 127 -18.92 6.87 7.77
C ALA A 127 -18.29 6.31 9.06
N GLU A 128 -16.99 6.50 9.25
CA GLU A 128 -16.32 6.02 10.47
C GLU A 128 -16.88 6.66 11.74
N ASP A 129 -17.01 7.99 11.72
CA ASP A 129 -17.27 8.79 12.91
C ASP A 129 -18.01 10.11 12.60
N ALA A 130 -18.17 10.94 13.62
CA ALA A 130 -18.76 12.27 13.50
C ALA A 130 -18.01 13.19 12.53
N ALA A 131 -16.68 13.05 12.39
CA ALA A 131 -15.90 13.89 11.48
C ALA A 131 -16.19 13.55 10.01
N GLN A 132 -16.35 12.26 9.68
CA GLN A 132 -16.74 11.86 8.33
C GLN A 132 -18.20 12.24 8.04
N LEU A 133 -19.10 12.10 9.02
CA LEU A 133 -20.49 12.56 8.91
C LEU A 133 -20.56 14.07 8.63
N ALA A 134 -19.77 14.88 9.34
CA ALA A 134 -19.76 16.34 9.20
C ALA A 134 -19.48 16.79 7.75
N LYS A 135 -18.58 16.10 7.03
CA LYS A 135 -18.31 16.37 5.61
C LYS A 135 -19.55 16.18 4.73
N ALA A 136 -20.31 15.11 4.97
CA ALA A 136 -21.53 14.83 4.23
C ALA A 136 -22.66 15.82 4.58
N VAL A 137 -22.74 16.24 5.85
CA VAL A 137 -23.71 17.27 6.31
C VAL A 137 -23.38 18.62 5.68
N GLU A 138 -22.12 19.04 5.72
CA GLU A 138 -21.65 20.30 5.09
C GLU A 138 -22.01 20.37 3.61
N LYS A 139 -21.83 19.27 2.90
CA LYS A 139 -22.04 19.16 1.45
C LYS A 139 -23.40 18.59 1.05
N ARG A 140 -24.34 18.48 1.99
CA ARG A 140 -25.64 17.81 1.77
C ARG A 140 -26.39 18.27 0.53
N ALA A 141 -26.35 19.56 0.23
CA ALA A 141 -27.02 20.14 -0.94
C ALA A 141 -26.42 19.69 -2.28
N GLU A 142 -25.15 19.29 -2.29
CA GLU A 142 -24.42 18.79 -3.47
C GLU A 142 -24.62 17.28 -3.68
N LEU A 143 -25.28 16.58 -2.75
CA LEU A 143 -25.43 15.12 -2.70
C LEU A 143 -26.89 14.67 -2.80
N PRO A 144 -27.62 14.95 -3.91
CA PRO A 144 -29.04 14.62 -4.03
C PRO A 144 -29.29 13.09 -4.06
N ALA A 145 -28.33 12.30 -4.49
CA ALA A 145 -28.46 10.85 -4.54
C ALA A 145 -28.27 10.16 -3.18
N LEU A 146 -27.58 10.80 -2.24
CA LEU A 146 -27.29 10.25 -0.92
C LEU A 146 -28.56 10.24 -0.06
N THR A 147 -29.11 9.07 0.23
CA THR A 147 -30.35 8.92 1.00
C THR A 147 -30.08 8.75 2.50
N HIS A 148 -29.03 8.01 2.87
CA HIS A 148 -28.69 7.73 4.26
C HIS A 148 -27.18 7.81 4.53
N VAL A 149 -26.84 8.11 5.77
CA VAL A 149 -25.49 7.92 6.32
C VAL A 149 -25.58 6.94 7.48
N VAL A 150 -24.69 5.94 7.46
CA VAL A 150 -24.54 4.94 8.53
C VAL A 150 -23.22 5.21 9.23
N VAL A 151 -23.24 5.46 10.54
CA VAL A 151 -22.04 5.82 11.31
C VAL A 151 -21.57 4.61 12.13
N ILE A 152 -20.27 4.28 12.00
CA ILE A 152 -19.65 3.13 12.68
C ILE A 152 -19.45 3.46 14.17
N ASP A 153 -18.78 4.58 14.46
CA ASP A 153 -18.59 5.08 15.83
C ASP A 153 -19.54 6.25 16.09
N PRO A 154 -20.63 6.02 16.83
CA PRO A 154 -21.66 7.04 17.03
C PRO A 154 -21.32 8.07 18.11
N ALA A 155 -20.12 8.08 18.67
CA ALA A 155 -19.76 9.04 19.70
C ALA A 155 -19.91 10.48 19.19
N GLY A 156 -20.75 11.28 19.87
CA GLY A 156 -21.03 12.66 19.49
C GLY A 156 -21.92 12.84 18.25
N VAL A 157 -22.57 11.78 17.78
CA VAL A 157 -23.49 11.79 16.63
C VAL A 157 -24.93 11.89 17.10
N GLU A 158 -25.67 12.88 16.58
CA GLU A 158 -27.12 12.93 16.71
C GLU A 158 -27.76 12.17 15.56
N THR A 159 -28.61 11.18 15.87
CA THR A 159 -29.38 10.40 14.89
C THR A 159 -30.51 11.25 14.30
N ALA A 160 -30.84 11.02 13.05
CA ALA A 160 -31.93 11.65 12.31
C ALA A 160 -32.54 10.64 11.34
N ASP A 161 -33.62 11.00 10.67
CA ASP A 161 -34.31 10.08 9.74
C ASP A 161 -33.38 9.50 8.64
N TRP A 162 -32.31 10.21 8.31
CA TRP A 162 -31.33 9.82 7.29
C TRP A 162 -29.95 9.44 7.88
N ILE A 163 -29.79 9.47 9.20
CA ILE A 163 -28.57 9.14 9.92
C ILE A 163 -28.84 7.97 10.86
N LEU A 164 -28.15 6.86 10.65
CA LEU A 164 -28.26 5.63 11.44
C LEU A 164 -26.90 5.26 12.02
N THR A 165 -26.88 4.47 13.06
CA THR A 165 -25.65 3.77 13.49
C THR A 165 -25.50 2.44 12.76
N LEU A 166 -24.27 1.91 12.68
CA LEU A 166 -24.02 0.58 12.13
C LEU A 166 -24.78 -0.51 12.91
N ASP A 167 -24.85 -0.40 14.22
CA ASP A 167 -25.61 -1.31 15.08
C ASP A 167 -27.12 -1.29 14.77
N GLU A 168 -27.70 -0.13 14.45
CA GLU A 168 -29.10 -0.02 14.04
C GLU A 168 -29.34 -0.66 12.67
N LEU A 169 -28.39 -0.47 11.74
CA LEU A 169 -28.46 -1.12 10.43
C LEU A 169 -28.39 -2.64 10.58
N GLU A 170 -27.45 -3.17 11.38
CA GLU A 170 -27.33 -4.60 11.66
C GLU A 170 -28.60 -5.16 12.33
N LYS A 171 -29.19 -4.46 13.32
CA LYS A 171 -30.44 -4.88 13.96
C LYS A 171 -31.61 -4.94 12.99
N ARG A 172 -31.77 -3.94 12.13
CA ARG A 172 -32.82 -3.95 11.07
C ARG A 172 -32.62 -5.13 10.13
N GLY A 173 -31.39 -5.32 9.67
CA GLY A 173 -31.07 -6.44 8.78
C GLY A 173 -31.29 -7.80 9.41
N ALA A 174 -30.88 -8.01 10.67
CA ALA A 174 -31.13 -9.24 11.41
C ALA A 174 -32.65 -9.54 11.52
N ALA A 175 -33.46 -8.55 11.89
CA ALA A 175 -34.92 -8.69 11.96
C ALA A 175 -35.56 -9.01 10.59
N ARG A 176 -34.96 -8.53 9.50
CA ARG A 176 -35.38 -8.89 8.16
C ARG A 176 -35.02 -10.33 7.82
N LEU A 177 -33.84 -10.80 8.17
CA LEU A 177 -33.36 -12.17 7.91
C LEU A 177 -34.18 -13.23 8.67
N GLU A 178 -34.75 -12.90 9.83
CA GLU A 178 -35.70 -13.78 10.54
C GLU A 178 -36.94 -14.10 9.68
N LYS A 179 -37.33 -13.17 8.80
CA LYS A 179 -38.50 -13.30 7.93
C LYS A 179 -38.15 -13.85 6.54
N GLU A 180 -36.96 -13.54 6.06
CA GLU A 180 -36.47 -13.81 4.72
C GLU A 180 -35.09 -14.52 4.76
N ALA A 181 -35.01 -15.71 5.36
CA ALA A 181 -33.75 -16.44 5.60
C ALA A 181 -32.94 -16.73 4.31
N ALA A 182 -33.59 -16.83 3.14
CA ALA A 182 -32.92 -17.07 1.86
C ALA A 182 -32.39 -15.79 1.18
N LEU A 183 -32.76 -14.60 1.69
CA LEU A 183 -32.52 -13.31 1.03
C LEU A 183 -31.09 -13.14 0.53
N ILE A 184 -30.09 -13.39 1.41
CA ILE A 184 -28.67 -13.17 1.04
C ILE A 184 -28.22 -14.20 0.02
N LYS A 185 -28.58 -15.47 0.19
CA LYS A 185 -28.24 -16.53 -0.76
C LYS A 185 -28.80 -16.27 -2.16
N GLU A 186 -30.05 -15.83 -2.24
CA GLU A 186 -30.69 -15.46 -3.49
C GLU A 186 -30.02 -14.22 -4.11
N ARG A 187 -29.73 -13.20 -3.31
CA ARG A 187 -29.08 -11.98 -3.78
C ARG A 187 -27.69 -12.27 -4.33
N VAL A 188 -26.87 -13.02 -3.60
CA VAL A 188 -25.51 -13.39 -4.02
C VAL A 188 -25.55 -14.30 -5.25
N GLY A 189 -26.50 -15.24 -5.32
CA GLY A 189 -26.67 -16.12 -6.47
C GLY A 189 -27.09 -15.41 -7.76
N ALA A 190 -27.60 -14.19 -7.66
CA ALA A 190 -27.97 -13.36 -8.81
C ALA A 190 -26.84 -12.47 -9.33
N ILE A 191 -25.71 -12.38 -8.62
CA ILE A 191 -24.57 -11.54 -9.01
C ILE A 191 -23.82 -12.20 -10.18
N THR A 192 -23.62 -11.46 -11.25
CA THR A 192 -22.81 -11.88 -12.40
C THR A 192 -21.37 -11.33 -12.27
N LYS A 193 -20.45 -11.99 -12.95
CA LYS A 193 -19.03 -11.62 -12.91
C LYS A 193 -18.74 -10.20 -13.43
N ASP A 194 -19.56 -9.71 -14.35
CA ASP A 194 -19.38 -8.42 -15.02
C ASP A 194 -20.04 -7.26 -14.25
N GLN A 195 -20.81 -7.55 -13.18
CA GLN A 195 -21.35 -6.52 -12.31
C GLN A 195 -20.26 -5.81 -11.54
N LEU A 196 -20.44 -4.49 -11.35
CA LEU A 196 -19.52 -3.66 -10.60
C LEU A 196 -19.42 -4.11 -9.13
N ALA A 197 -18.22 -4.42 -8.68
CA ALA A 197 -17.93 -4.73 -7.27
C ALA A 197 -17.38 -3.51 -6.51
N THR A 198 -16.50 -2.75 -7.17
CA THR A 198 -15.81 -1.63 -6.51
C THR A 198 -15.57 -0.49 -7.47
N LEU A 199 -15.68 0.72 -6.94
CA LEU A 199 -15.26 1.96 -7.57
C LEU A 199 -14.18 2.59 -6.69
N ILE A 200 -12.93 2.56 -7.15
CA ILE A 200 -11.78 3.09 -6.41
C ILE A 200 -11.27 4.34 -7.09
N TYR A 201 -11.27 5.46 -6.36
CA TYR A 201 -10.81 6.73 -6.89
C TYR A 201 -9.30 6.89 -6.75
N THR A 202 -8.64 7.17 -7.89
CA THR A 202 -7.21 7.45 -7.94
C THR A 202 -6.99 8.94 -8.14
N SER A 203 -6.10 9.51 -7.32
CA SER A 203 -5.65 10.89 -7.52
C SER A 203 -4.77 10.94 -8.77
N GLY A 204 -5.32 11.40 -9.89
CA GLY A 204 -4.52 11.73 -11.08
C GLY A 204 -3.51 12.84 -10.76
N THR A 205 -2.35 12.80 -11.42
CA THR A 205 -1.30 13.83 -11.25
C THR A 205 -1.73 15.22 -11.72
N THR A 206 -2.86 15.36 -12.43
CA THR A 206 -3.24 16.57 -13.16
C THR A 206 -4.72 16.96 -13.09
N GLY A 207 -5.48 16.54 -12.06
CA GLY A 207 -6.90 16.88 -12.03
C GLY A 207 -7.71 16.22 -10.91
N ARG A 208 -9.02 16.22 -11.05
CA ARG A 208 -9.94 15.52 -10.15
C ARG A 208 -9.67 14.02 -10.16
N PRO A 209 -9.91 13.32 -9.04
CA PRO A 209 -9.77 11.87 -8.97
C PRO A 209 -10.61 11.16 -10.03
N LYS A 210 -10.11 10.03 -10.55
CA LYS A 210 -10.84 9.19 -11.49
C LYS A 210 -11.30 7.91 -10.80
N GLY A 211 -12.57 7.56 -10.95
CA GLY A 211 -13.12 6.31 -10.45
C GLY A 211 -12.74 5.12 -11.35
N VAL A 212 -11.95 4.20 -10.85
CA VAL A 212 -11.59 2.96 -11.54
C VAL A 212 -12.67 1.93 -11.29
N ARG A 213 -13.28 1.40 -12.36
CA ARG A 213 -14.36 0.42 -12.30
C ARG A 213 -13.78 -0.99 -12.26
N LEU A 214 -14.01 -1.69 -11.16
CA LEU A 214 -13.53 -3.05 -10.94
C LEU A 214 -14.73 -3.99 -10.74
N PRO A 215 -15.11 -4.79 -11.75
CA PRO A 215 -16.11 -5.83 -11.63
C PRO A 215 -15.79 -6.91 -10.61
N HIS A 216 -16.78 -7.72 -10.26
CA HIS A 216 -16.59 -8.87 -9.37
C HIS A 216 -15.57 -9.87 -9.92
N ASP A 217 -15.48 -10.05 -11.23
CA ASP A 217 -14.53 -10.95 -11.88
C ASP A 217 -13.07 -10.60 -11.53
N ASN A 218 -12.74 -9.30 -11.50
CA ASN A 218 -11.40 -8.84 -11.14
C ASN A 218 -10.97 -9.34 -9.76
N TRP A 219 -11.85 -9.21 -8.78
CA TRP A 219 -11.53 -9.60 -7.39
C TRP A 219 -11.54 -11.12 -7.19
N SER A 220 -12.47 -11.84 -7.82
CA SER A 220 -12.50 -13.30 -7.81
C SER A 220 -11.24 -13.88 -8.47
N TYR A 221 -10.81 -13.27 -9.60
CA TYR A 221 -9.55 -13.60 -10.24
C TYR A 221 -8.35 -13.35 -9.30
N MET A 222 -8.28 -12.16 -8.69
CA MET A 222 -7.17 -11.81 -7.79
C MET A 222 -7.06 -12.77 -6.60
N ALA A 223 -8.19 -13.16 -6.00
CA ALA A 223 -8.22 -14.14 -4.92
C ALA A 223 -7.59 -15.47 -5.34
N LYS A 224 -8.00 -16.01 -6.48
CA LYS A 224 -7.47 -17.28 -7.04
C LYS A 224 -6.00 -17.15 -7.48
N ALA A 225 -5.64 -16.04 -8.12
CA ALA A 225 -4.27 -15.79 -8.57
C ALA A 225 -3.28 -15.68 -7.40
N ILE A 226 -3.68 -15.01 -6.31
CA ILE A 226 -2.87 -14.95 -5.07
C ILE A 226 -2.73 -16.34 -4.45
N ALA A 227 -3.82 -17.08 -4.28
CA ALA A 227 -3.77 -18.45 -3.76
C ALA A 227 -2.85 -19.34 -4.60
N ALA A 228 -2.90 -19.23 -5.92
CA ALA A 228 -2.07 -19.99 -6.85
C ALA A 228 -0.56 -19.70 -6.74
N THR A 229 -0.15 -18.58 -6.14
CA THR A 229 1.27 -18.29 -5.88
C THR A 229 1.86 -19.18 -4.78
N GLY A 230 1.04 -19.71 -3.89
CA GLY A 230 1.48 -20.49 -2.73
C GLY A 230 2.28 -19.68 -1.69
N LEU A 231 2.27 -18.34 -1.78
CA LEU A 231 2.99 -17.45 -0.85
C LEU A 231 2.35 -17.45 0.55
N VAL A 232 1.05 -17.64 0.61
CA VAL A 232 0.26 -17.63 1.85
C VAL A 232 -0.57 -18.91 1.92
N GLY A 233 -0.60 -19.55 3.06
CA GLY A 233 -1.39 -20.75 3.35
C GLY A 233 -2.43 -20.54 4.45
N PRO A 234 -3.30 -21.52 4.71
CA PRO A 234 -4.38 -21.40 5.70
C PRO A 234 -3.89 -21.22 7.14
N ASP A 235 -2.68 -21.67 7.45
CA ASP A 235 -2.08 -21.58 8.79
C ASP A 235 -1.36 -20.25 9.03
N ASP A 236 -1.34 -19.35 8.04
CA ASP A 236 -0.69 -18.06 8.17
C ASP A 236 -1.52 -17.07 8.99
N VAL A 237 -0.82 -16.11 9.59
CA VAL A 237 -1.40 -14.95 10.27
C VAL A 237 -0.93 -13.70 9.54
N GLN A 238 -1.87 -13.00 8.90
CA GLN A 238 -1.63 -11.72 8.27
C GLN A 238 -1.82 -10.58 9.27
N TYR A 239 -0.93 -9.58 9.26
CA TYR A 239 -1.20 -8.30 9.90
C TYR A 239 -1.57 -7.25 8.84
N LEU A 240 -2.82 -6.79 8.86
CA LEU A 240 -3.40 -5.86 7.89
C LEU A 240 -3.59 -4.47 8.52
N TRP A 241 -2.74 -3.54 8.11
CA TRP A 241 -2.76 -2.14 8.51
C TRP A 241 -2.87 -1.18 7.33
N LEU A 242 -2.66 -1.68 6.09
CA LEU A 242 -2.75 -0.87 4.88
C LEU A 242 -4.16 -0.29 4.69
N PRO A 243 -4.30 0.94 4.12
CA PRO A 243 -5.60 1.52 3.85
C PRO A 243 -6.48 0.62 2.97
N LEU A 244 -7.64 0.21 3.48
CA LEU A 244 -8.59 -0.62 2.74
C LEU A 244 -9.32 0.17 1.63
N ALA A 245 -9.32 1.50 1.72
CA ALA A 245 -9.76 2.36 0.63
C ALA A 245 -8.82 2.32 -0.59
N HIS A 246 -7.60 1.80 -0.42
CA HIS A 246 -6.64 1.58 -1.50
C HIS A 246 -6.70 0.15 -1.99
N VAL A 247 -6.54 -0.04 -3.30
CA VAL A 247 -6.58 -1.35 -3.95
C VAL A 247 -5.62 -2.36 -3.32
N PHE A 248 -4.44 -1.93 -2.83
CA PHE A 248 -3.45 -2.82 -2.20
C PHE A 248 -3.93 -3.39 -0.86
N GLY A 249 -4.61 -2.58 -0.02
CA GLY A 249 -5.23 -3.08 1.20
C GLY A 249 -6.38 -4.04 0.90
N LYS A 250 -7.23 -3.66 -0.07
CA LYS A 250 -8.43 -4.44 -0.43
C LYS A 250 -8.09 -5.81 -1.05
N VAL A 251 -7.07 -5.92 -1.88
CA VAL A 251 -6.69 -7.21 -2.49
C VAL A 251 -6.29 -8.26 -1.45
N LEU A 252 -5.75 -7.82 -0.31
CA LEU A 252 -5.37 -8.73 0.77
C LEU A 252 -6.59 -9.39 1.43
N THR A 253 -7.73 -8.70 1.49
CA THR A 253 -8.99 -9.28 1.99
C THR A 253 -9.56 -10.32 1.01
N SER A 254 -9.45 -10.07 -0.30
CA SER A 254 -9.87 -11.05 -1.32
C SER A 254 -9.03 -12.33 -1.27
N GLY A 255 -7.71 -12.18 -1.16
CA GLY A 255 -6.79 -13.31 -0.98
C GLY A 255 -7.05 -14.10 0.31
N GLN A 256 -7.36 -13.39 1.41
CA GLN A 256 -7.73 -14.03 2.68
C GLN A 256 -8.97 -14.93 2.57
N ILE A 257 -10.03 -14.44 1.90
CA ILE A 257 -11.27 -15.22 1.72
C ILE A 257 -10.97 -16.53 0.98
N GLU A 258 -10.16 -16.51 -0.06
CA GLU A 258 -9.80 -17.70 -0.82
C GLU A 258 -8.92 -18.66 -0.03
N VAL A 259 -7.87 -18.16 0.61
CA VAL A 259 -6.89 -18.98 1.35
C VAL A 259 -7.43 -19.43 2.71
N GLY A 260 -8.18 -18.58 3.41
CA GLY A 260 -8.79 -18.88 4.71
C GLY A 260 -7.89 -18.65 5.93
N HIS A 261 -6.78 -17.94 5.78
CA HIS A 261 -5.88 -17.60 6.88
C HIS A 261 -6.45 -16.51 7.80
N VAL A 262 -5.87 -16.39 8.99
CA VAL A 262 -6.27 -15.36 9.96
C VAL A 262 -5.75 -13.98 9.55
N THR A 263 -6.58 -12.95 9.65
CA THR A 263 -6.16 -11.56 9.46
C THR A 263 -6.35 -10.75 10.74
N ALA A 264 -5.25 -10.25 11.30
CA ALA A 264 -5.25 -9.26 12.36
C ALA A 264 -5.33 -7.86 11.75
N VAL A 265 -6.39 -7.11 12.07
CA VAL A 265 -6.75 -5.85 11.43
C VAL A 265 -6.55 -4.69 12.39
N ASP A 266 -5.62 -3.78 12.11
CA ASP A 266 -5.45 -2.52 12.83
C ASP A 266 -4.73 -1.48 11.96
N GLY A 267 -5.44 -0.45 11.51
CA GLY A 267 -4.91 0.59 10.62
C GLY A 267 -4.08 1.68 11.31
N ARG A 268 -3.90 1.63 12.61
CA ARG A 268 -3.13 2.62 13.37
C ARG A 268 -1.63 2.42 13.15
N VAL A 269 -1.06 3.25 12.28
CA VAL A 269 0.35 3.13 11.86
C VAL A 269 1.34 3.34 13.03
N ASP A 270 0.99 4.16 14.00
CA ASP A 270 1.76 4.40 15.22
C ASP A 270 1.79 3.16 16.15
N LYS A 271 0.82 2.27 16.05
CA LYS A 271 0.71 1.04 16.84
C LYS A 271 1.37 -0.19 16.20
N ILE A 272 1.85 -0.10 14.96
CA ILE A 272 2.40 -1.26 14.25
C ILE A 272 3.47 -1.98 15.08
N ILE A 273 4.46 -1.23 15.60
CA ILE A 273 5.59 -1.82 16.33
C ILE A 273 5.14 -2.43 17.66
N GLU A 274 4.15 -1.84 18.34
CA GLU A 274 3.60 -2.36 19.58
C GLU A 274 2.78 -3.62 19.34
N ASN A 275 2.07 -3.70 18.22
CA ASN A 275 1.17 -4.80 17.87
C ASN A 275 1.91 -6.02 17.31
N LEU A 276 3.05 -5.86 16.63
CA LEU A 276 3.79 -6.97 16.02
C LEU A 276 4.12 -8.09 17.01
N PRO A 277 4.64 -7.85 18.23
CA PRO A 277 4.88 -8.91 19.21
C PRO A 277 3.60 -9.58 19.74
N VAL A 278 2.46 -8.90 19.70
CA VAL A 278 1.16 -9.42 20.17
C VAL A 278 0.51 -10.28 19.09
N VAL A 279 0.48 -9.78 17.87
CA VAL A 279 -0.13 -10.46 16.70
C VAL A 279 0.72 -11.63 16.25
N GLN A 280 2.06 -11.50 16.31
CA GLN A 280 3.03 -12.48 15.84
C GLN A 280 2.75 -12.94 14.39
N PRO A 281 2.67 -11.99 13.42
CA PRO A 281 2.31 -12.35 12.06
C PRO A 281 3.36 -13.24 11.41
N THR A 282 2.92 -14.13 10.52
CA THR A 282 3.80 -14.91 9.65
C THR A 282 4.02 -14.23 8.31
N TYR A 283 3.07 -13.35 7.95
CA TYR A 283 3.03 -12.62 6.70
C TYR A 283 2.49 -11.20 6.92
N MET A 284 3.01 -10.24 6.17
CA MET A 284 2.56 -8.85 6.19
C MET A 284 2.78 -8.19 4.82
N ALA A 285 1.84 -7.34 4.41
CA ALA A 285 2.07 -6.44 3.29
C ALA A 285 2.38 -5.02 3.79
N ALA A 286 3.35 -4.37 3.16
CA ALA A 286 3.76 -3.03 3.55
C ALA A 286 4.29 -2.20 2.36
N VAL A 287 4.31 -0.89 2.53
CA VAL A 287 5.02 0.01 1.61
C VAL A 287 6.51 0.09 1.98
N PRO A 288 7.42 0.39 1.04
CA PRO A 288 8.87 0.44 1.28
C PRO A 288 9.29 1.28 2.48
N ARG A 289 8.62 2.41 2.72
CA ARG A 289 8.91 3.33 3.83
C ARG A 289 8.88 2.66 5.21
N ILE A 290 8.07 1.65 5.42
CA ILE A 290 8.02 0.92 6.70
C ILE A 290 9.34 0.17 6.93
N PHE A 291 9.85 -0.50 5.92
CA PHE A 291 11.12 -1.23 6.01
C PHE A 291 12.30 -0.28 6.18
N GLU A 292 12.30 0.84 5.46
CA GLU A 292 13.29 1.91 5.62
C GLU A 292 13.27 2.48 7.05
N LYS A 293 12.08 2.78 7.58
CA LYS A 293 11.91 3.29 8.95
C LYS A 293 12.39 2.29 10.01
N VAL A 294 12.09 1.02 9.84
CA VAL A 294 12.57 -0.03 10.77
C VAL A 294 14.09 -0.16 10.68
N TYR A 295 14.67 -0.23 9.48
CA TYR A 295 16.13 -0.29 9.30
C TYR A 295 16.83 0.90 9.96
N ASN A 296 16.35 2.12 9.70
CA ASN A 296 16.90 3.35 10.26
C ASN A 296 16.73 3.41 11.78
N GLY A 297 15.59 2.95 12.31
CA GLY A 297 15.35 2.86 13.75
C GLY A 297 16.30 1.90 14.47
N VAL A 298 16.59 0.74 13.87
CA VAL A 298 17.60 -0.19 14.40
C VAL A 298 19.01 0.40 14.36
N ALA A 299 19.37 1.07 13.25
CA ALA A 299 20.64 1.75 13.11
C ALA A 299 20.83 2.87 14.15
N ALA A 300 19.77 3.67 14.38
CA ALA A 300 19.77 4.73 15.38
C ALA A 300 19.94 4.17 16.81
N LYS A 301 19.20 3.11 17.18
CA LYS A 301 19.36 2.43 18.48
C LYS A 301 20.77 1.86 18.67
N ALA A 302 21.37 1.30 17.61
CA ALA A 302 22.74 0.81 17.66
C ALA A 302 23.74 1.94 17.89
N ARG A 303 23.53 3.11 17.25
CA ARG A 303 24.36 4.31 17.41
C ARG A 303 24.25 4.88 18.82
N ALA A 304 23.03 5.05 19.33
CA ALA A 304 22.77 5.51 20.70
C ALA A 304 23.38 4.56 21.75
N GLY A 305 23.48 3.27 21.45
CA GLY A 305 24.12 2.27 22.30
C GLY A 305 25.65 2.32 22.33
N GLY A 306 26.29 3.27 21.63
CA GLY A 306 27.73 3.54 21.60
C GLY A 306 28.45 2.97 20.39
N GLY A 307 29.66 3.52 20.11
CA GLY A 307 30.39 3.24 18.87
C GLY A 307 30.68 1.75 18.59
N ALA A 308 30.89 0.92 19.63
CA ALA A 308 31.08 -0.52 19.46
C ALA A 308 29.81 -1.22 18.93
N LYS A 309 28.62 -0.90 19.48
CA LYS A 309 27.34 -1.47 19.03
C LYS A 309 27.03 -1.06 17.60
N TYR A 310 27.32 0.19 17.26
CA TYR A 310 27.10 0.68 15.89
C TYR A 310 28.04 0.00 14.88
N LYS A 311 29.32 -0.21 15.22
CA LYS A 311 30.26 -0.96 14.38
C LYS A 311 29.81 -2.40 14.17
N ILE A 312 29.29 -3.08 15.21
CA ILE A 312 28.73 -4.42 15.11
C ILE A 312 27.53 -4.42 14.17
N PHE A 313 26.61 -3.43 14.30
CA PHE A 313 25.46 -3.31 13.41
C PHE A 313 25.88 -3.08 11.94
N GLN A 314 26.84 -2.17 11.68
CA GLN A 314 27.36 -1.92 10.33
C GLN A 314 28.00 -3.19 9.73
N TRP A 315 28.81 -3.90 10.50
CA TRP A 315 29.40 -5.17 10.08
C TRP A 315 28.33 -6.21 9.79
N ALA A 316 27.37 -6.41 10.68
CA ALA A 316 26.26 -7.35 10.48
C ALA A 316 25.42 -6.99 9.25
N SER A 317 25.13 -5.70 9.03
CA SER A 317 24.43 -5.23 7.83
C SER A 317 25.18 -5.56 6.53
N GLY A 318 26.51 -5.42 6.52
CA GLY A 318 27.35 -5.84 5.40
C GLY A 318 27.27 -7.35 5.17
N VAL A 319 27.43 -8.14 6.25
CA VAL A 319 27.31 -9.62 6.17
C VAL A 319 25.94 -10.05 5.67
N SER A 320 24.85 -9.40 6.13
CA SER A 320 23.48 -9.68 5.68
C SER A 320 23.33 -9.56 4.17
N ARG A 321 23.79 -8.41 3.64
CA ARG A 321 23.70 -8.11 2.19
C ARG A 321 24.53 -9.08 1.36
N GLU A 322 25.78 -9.36 1.77
CA GLU A 322 26.64 -10.33 1.10
C GLU A 322 25.99 -11.73 1.08
N TYR A 323 25.44 -12.14 2.22
CA TYR A 323 24.79 -13.44 2.38
C TYR A 323 23.58 -13.58 1.47
N ALA A 324 22.64 -12.61 1.54
CA ALA A 324 21.42 -12.63 0.75
C ALA A 324 21.72 -12.59 -0.75
N LYS A 325 22.66 -11.74 -1.18
CA LYS A 325 23.08 -11.66 -2.57
C LYS A 325 23.70 -12.96 -3.07
N ALA A 326 24.62 -13.55 -2.29
CA ALA A 326 25.24 -14.81 -2.66
C ALA A 326 24.23 -15.97 -2.71
N ALA A 327 23.28 -16.01 -1.78
CA ALA A 327 22.21 -17.01 -1.75
C ALA A 327 21.30 -16.90 -2.98
N GLN A 328 20.84 -15.69 -3.35
CA GLN A 328 20.02 -15.46 -4.53
C GLN A 328 20.77 -15.77 -5.84
N ASP A 329 22.04 -15.33 -5.97
CA ASP A 329 22.86 -15.63 -7.13
C ASP A 329 23.12 -17.13 -7.30
N ASN A 330 23.30 -17.86 -6.19
CA ASN A 330 23.47 -19.28 -6.25
C ASN A 330 22.16 -20.00 -6.58
N PHE A 331 21.05 -19.60 -5.97
CA PHE A 331 19.73 -20.14 -6.29
C PHE A 331 19.41 -20.01 -7.78
N ARG A 332 19.72 -18.85 -8.37
CA ARG A 332 19.52 -18.62 -9.81
C ARG A 332 20.32 -19.58 -10.70
N ARG A 333 21.53 -19.99 -10.25
CA ARG A 333 22.40 -20.87 -11.02
C ARG A 333 22.13 -22.36 -10.80
N THR A 334 21.75 -22.74 -9.59
CA THR A 334 21.75 -24.16 -9.13
C THR A 334 20.40 -24.63 -8.60
N GLY A 335 19.43 -23.73 -8.39
CA GLY A 335 18.17 -24.03 -7.69
C GLY A 335 18.31 -24.21 -6.18
N THR A 336 19.47 -23.87 -5.58
CA THR A 336 19.70 -23.98 -4.14
C THR A 336 20.32 -22.71 -3.57
N ALA A 337 19.83 -22.23 -2.43
CA ALA A 337 20.29 -20.99 -1.76
C ALA A 337 21.54 -21.23 -0.88
N SER A 338 22.53 -22.00 -1.37
CA SER A 338 23.75 -22.25 -0.61
C SER A 338 24.75 -21.08 -0.71
N VAL A 339 25.54 -20.88 0.32
CA VAL A 339 26.56 -19.82 0.42
C VAL A 339 27.91 -20.40 0.81
N PRO A 340 29.05 -19.72 0.51
CA PRO A 340 30.38 -20.15 0.95
C PRO A 340 30.44 -20.33 2.47
N PHE A 341 31.15 -21.38 2.93
CA PHE A 341 31.23 -21.74 4.36
C PHE A 341 31.66 -20.58 5.26
N GLY A 342 32.69 -19.81 4.87
CA GLY A 342 33.16 -18.66 5.64
C GLY A 342 32.12 -17.54 5.79
N LEU A 343 31.32 -17.31 4.74
CA LEU A 343 30.22 -16.34 4.78
C LEU A 343 29.07 -16.86 5.67
N GLY A 344 28.76 -18.14 5.58
CA GLY A 344 27.76 -18.78 6.45
C GLY A 344 28.13 -18.71 7.93
N ALA A 345 29.40 -18.91 8.27
CA ALA A 345 29.90 -18.76 9.65
C ALA A 345 29.79 -17.31 10.16
N ARG A 346 30.20 -16.31 9.34
CA ARG A 346 30.04 -14.88 9.68
C ARG A 346 28.57 -14.51 9.87
N HIS A 347 27.69 -15.02 9.03
CA HIS A 347 26.24 -14.82 9.11
C HIS A 347 25.66 -15.36 10.41
N LYS A 348 26.04 -16.56 10.86
CA LYS A 348 25.58 -17.12 12.15
C LYS A 348 25.97 -16.24 13.34
N VAL A 349 27.16 -15.64 13.31
CA VAL A 349 27.59 -14.71 14.37
C VAL A 349 26.76 -13.41 14.31
N ALA A 350 26.54 -12.87 13.11
CA ALA A 350 25.72 -11.68 12.92
C ALA A 350 24.26 -11.93 13.33
N ASP A 351 23.75 -13.12 13.08
CA ASP A 351 22.39 -13.55 13.48
C ASP A 351 22.22 -13.49 15.00
N ALA A 352 23.12 -14.13 15.74
CA ALA A 352 23.07 -14.16 17.19
C ALA A 352 23.22 -12.76 17.84
N LEU A 353 23.99 -11.87 17.23
CA LEU A 353 24.26 -10.52 17.78
C LEU A 353 23.18 -9.49 17.40
N VAL A 354 22.60 -9.61 16.18
CA VAL A 354 21.76 -8.55 15.59
C VAL A 354 20.44 -9.10 15.04
N PHE A 355 20.45 -10.10 14.14
CA PHE A 355 19.26 -10.43 13.35
C PHE A 355 18.15 -11.10 14.15
N ALA A 356 18.50 -11.93 15.14
CA ALA A 356 17.52 -12.52 16.05
C ALA A 356 16.65 -11.45 16.74
N LYS A 357 17.27 -10.33 17.17
CA LYS A 357 16.54 -9.21 17.79
C LYS A 357 15.64 -8.45 16.81
N ILE A 358 16.05 -8.39 15.54
CA ILE A 358 15.22 -7.79 14.50
C ILE A 358 13.98 -8.65 14.28
N ARG A 359 14.14 -9.97 14.13
CA ARG A 359 13.00 -10.90 13.99
C ARG A 359 12.06 -10.84 15.20
N GLU A 360 12.63 -10.78 16.41
CA GLU A 360 11.85 -10.63 17.64
C GLU A 360 10.99 -9.35 17.64
N ALA A 361 11.54 -8.23 17.16
CA ALA A 361 10.80 -6.98 17.02
C ALA A 361 9.64 -7.07 16.02
N PHE A 362 9.71 -7.99 15.05
CA PHE A 362 8.61 -8.32 14.14
C PHE A 362 7.69 -9.44 14.64
N GLY A 363 7.74 -9.79 15.93
CA GLY A 363 6.91 -10.83 16.54
C GLY A 363 7.47 -12.26 16.45
N GLY A 364 8.68 -12.44 15.91
CA GLY A 364 9.40 -13.71 15.87
C GLY A 364 9.03 -14.67 14.75
N ASN A 365 7.79 -14.59 14.23
CA ASN A 365 7.24 -15.55 13.26
C ASN A 365 7.21 -15.04 11.80
N LEU A 366 7.55 -13.77 11.58
CA LEU A 366 7.46 -13.15 10.26
C LEU A 366 8.48 -13.75 9.29
N ARG A 367 8.01 -14.50 8.30
CA ARG A 367 8.84 -15.17 7.28
C ARG A 367 8.93 -14.37 5.97
N ALA A 368 7.85 -13.67 5.62
CA ALA A 368 7.77 -12.94 4.37
C ALA A 368 6.93 -11.66 4.52
N CYS A 369 7.34 -10.64 3.77
CA CYS A 369 6.55 -9.44 3.54
C CYS A 369 6.37 -9.25 2.04
N VAL A 370 5.19 -8.74 1.62
CA VAL A 370 5.02 -8.22 0.27
C VAL A 370 5.19 -6.71 0.30
N SER A 371 6.10 -6.19 -0.52
CA SER A 371 6.31 -4.75 -0.70
C SER A 371 5.74 -4.29 -2.03
N GLY A 372 4.93 -3.23 -2.01
CA GLY A 372 4.32 -2.68 -3.21
C GLY A 372 4.09 -1.18 -3.13
N SER A 373 3.44 -0.64 -4.16
CA SER A 373 3.11 0.79 -4.31
C SER A 373 4.27 1.73 -4.65
N ALA A 374 5.51 1.36 -4.36
CA ALA A 374 6.73 2.08 -4.73
C ALA A 374 7.91 1.10 -4.80
N ALA A 375 9.01 1.51 -5.41
CA ALA A 375 10.24 0.72 -5.46
C ALA A 375 10.90 0.66 -4.07
N LEU A 376 11.40 -0.52 -3.70
CA LEU A 376 12.22 -0.72 -2.52
C LEU A 376 13.70 -0.61 -2.91
N ALA A 377 14.48 0.13 -2.12
CA ALA A 377 15.93 0.16 -2.32
C ALA A 377 16.51 -1.26 -2.15
N PRO A 378 17.25 -1.79 -3.14
CA PRO A 378 17.77 -3.16 -3.09
C PRO A 378 18.59 -3.47 -1.84
N GLU A 379 19.31 -2.46 -1.32
CA GLU A 379 20.12 -2.59 -0.11
C GLU A 379 19.30 -2.93 1.13
N ILE A 380 18.08 -2.39 1.22
CA ILE A 380 17.11 -2.71 2.29
C ILE A 380 16.55 -4.12 2.09
N GLY A 381 16.19 -4.48 0.85
CA GLY A 381 15.75 -5.83 0.51
C GLY A 381 16.78 -6.89 0.89
N TYR A 382 18.05 -6.71 0.50
CA TYR A 382 19.14 -7.63 0.87
C TYR A 382 19.40 -7.67 2.39
N PHE A 383 19.28 -6.54 3.08
CA PHE A 383 19.46 -6.51 4.52
C PHE A 383 18.42 -7.37 5.24
N PHE A 384 17.14 -7.19 4.94
CA PHE A 384 16.08 -7.97 5.58
C PHE A 384 16.12 -9.44 5.17
N ALA A 385 16.42 -9.73 3.92
CA ALA A 385 16.57 -11.10 3.43
C ALA A 385 17.67 -11.87 4.19
N GLY A 386 18.84 -11.24 4.39
CA GLY A 386 19.91 -11.83 5.18
C GLY A 386 19.57 -11.90 6.68
N ALA A 387 18.66 -11.06 7.18
CA ALA A 387 18.13 -11.17 8.54
C ALA A 387 17.03 -12.25 8.69
N GLY A 388 16.67 -12.94 7.60
CA GLY A 388 15.67 -14.00 7.60
C GLY A 388 14.24 -13.53 7.39
N ILE A 389 14.03 -12.27 6.96
CA ILE A 389 12.73 -11.71 6.58
C ILE A 389 12.75 -11.41 5.09
N HIS A 390 12.06 -12.23 4.28
CA HIS A 390 12.05 -12.04 2.83
C HIS A 390 11.07 -10.94 2.45
N ILE A 391 11.56 -9.87 1.82
CA ILE A 391 10.71 -8.83 1.25
C ILE A 391 10.50 -9.13 -0.24
N LEU A 392 9.31 -9.55 -0.57
CA LEU A 392 8.88 -9.92 -1.91
C LEU A 392 8.26 -8.68 -2.57
N GLU A 393 8.99 -8.05 -3.48
CA GLU A 393 8.44 -6.90 -4.20
C GLU A 393 7.35 -7.37 -5.15
N GLY A 394 6.25 -6.60 -5.22
CA GLY A 394 5.15 -6.78 -6.15
C GLY A 394 4.83 -5.49 -6.90
N TYR A 395 4.19 -5.60 -8.04
CA TYR A 395 3.80 -4.49 -8.90
C TYR A 395 2.37 -4.64 -9.38
N GLY A 396 1.71 -3.50 -9.45
CA GLY A 396 0.41 -3.31 -10.05
C GLY A 396 -0.17 -1.95 -9.73
N LEU A 397 -1.34 -1.70 -10.26
CA LEU A 397 -2.04 -0.42 -10.22
C LEU A 397 -3.49 -0.66 -9.77
N THR A 398 -4.22 0.40 -9.47
CA THR A 398 -5.66 0.30 -9.24
C THR A 398 -6.36 -0.26 -10.48
N GLU A 399 -5.93 0.18 -11.65
CA GLU A 399 -6.40 -0.23 -12.98
C GLU A 399 -6.11 -1.71 -13.30
N SER A 400 -5.23 -2.37 -12.55
CA SER A 400 -4.95 -3.80 -12.66
C SER A 400 -5.32 -4.60 -11.40
N SER A 401 -6.25 -4.09 -10.59
CA SER A 401 -6.78 -4.74 -9.38
C SER A 401 -5.71 -5.05 -8.33
N ALA A 402 -4.76 -4.19 -8.14
CA ALA A 402 -3.61 -4.19 -7.24
C ALA A 402 -2.38 -4.94 -7.74
N ALA A 403 -2.43 -6.25 -7.93
CA ALA A 403 -1.24 -7.05 -8.21
C ALA A 403 -1.27 -7.64 -9.61
N SER A 404 -0.28 -7.31 -10.42
CA SER A 404 -0.03 -7.97 -11.71
C SER A 404 1.23 -8.84 -11.65
N PHE A 405 2.17 -8.49 -10.77
CA PHE A 405 3.42 -9.21 -10.55
C PHE A 405 3.70 -9.36 -9.06
N VAL A 406 4.37 -10.45 -8.72
CA VAL A 406 4.94 -10.66 -7.38
C VAL A 406 6.18 -11.52 -7.47
N ASN A 407 7.17 -11.26 -6.62
CA ASN A 407 8.31 -12.15 -6.49
C ASN A 407 7.89 -13.52 -5.95
N PRO A 408 8.27 -14.62 -6.60
CA PRO A 408 8.01 -15.96 -6.10
C PRO A 408 8.84 -16.24 -4.82
N GLY A 409 8.26 -16.96 -3.85
CA GLY A 409 8.79 -17.13 -2.50
C GLY A 409 10.27 -17.47 -2.41
N GLU A 410 10.70 -18.63 -2.94
CA GLU A 410 12.11 -19.05 -2.85
C GLU A 410 12.98 -18.48 -3.98
N ALA A 411 12.39 -18.27 -5.15
CA ALA A 411 13.09 -17.78 -6.35
C ALA A 411 13.04 -16.25 -6.49
N TYR A 412 12.79 -15.51 -5.40
CA TYR A 412 12.68 -14.05 -5.46
C TYR A 412 14.01 -13.39 -5.86
N ARG A 413 13.88 -12.22 -6.50
CA ARG A 413 15.03 -11.40 -6.94
C ARG A 413 14.85 -9.97 -6.46
N THR A 414 15.67 -9.58 -5.51
CA THR A 414 15.72 -8.20 -5.01
C THR A 414 16.02 -7.23 -6.16
N GLY A 415 15.26 -6.13 -6.22
CA GLY A 415 15.36 -5.14 -7.30
C GLY A 415 14.55 -5.49 -8.55
N THR A 416 13.71 -6.53 -8.49
CA THR A 416 12.67 -6.84 -9.48
C THR A 416 11.33 -7.00 -8.78
N VAL A 417 10.24 -6.80 -9.52
CA VAL A 417 8.89 -7.04 -9.01
C VAL A 417 8.41 -8.48 -9.27
N GLY A 418 9.32 -9.37 -9.62
CA GLY A 418 9.05 -10.78 -9.81
C GLY A 418 8.43 -11.12 -11.15
N LYS A 419 7.52 -12.11 -11.13
CA LYS A 419 6.88 -12.68 -12.31
C LYS A 419 5.40 -12.30 -12.37
N PRO A 420 4.79 -12.32 -13.57
CA PRO A 420 3.36 -12.07 -13.69
C PRO A 420 2.55 -13.09 -12.89
N LEU A 421 1.47 -12.63 -12.27
CA LEU A 421 0.49 -13.51 -11.67
C LEU A 421 -0.13 -14.42 -12.76
N PRO A 422 -0.50 -15.67 -12.40
CA PRO A 422 -1.13 -16.57 -13.35
C PRO A 422 -2.38 -15.94 -14.00
N GLY A 423 -2.43 -15.91 -15.33
CA GLY A 423 -3.49 -15.26 -16.11
C GLY A 423 -3.20 -13.80 -16.50
N THR A 424 -2.12 -13.22 -16.01
CA THR A 424 -1.64 -11.90 -16.46
C THR A 424 -0.66 -12.06 -17.62
N GLU A 425 -0.93 -11.41 -18.74
CA GLU A 425 -0.03 -11.28 -19.88
C GLU A 425 0.71 -9.94 -19.79
N VAL A 426 1.96 -9.94 -20.24
CA VAL A 426 2.82 -8.74 -20.27
C VAL A 426 3.51 -8.58 -21.61
N ARG A 427 3.60 -7.35 -22.07
CA ARG A 427 4.36 -6.95 -23.26
C ARG A 427 5.12 -5.65 -22.95
N ILE A 428 6.34 -5.53 -23.41
CA ILE A 428 7.09 -4.27 -23.39
C ILE A 428 6.96 -3.64 -24.77
N ALA A 429 6.45 -2.42 -24.84
CA ALA A 429 6.31 -1.65 -26.06
C ALA A 429 7.69 -1.13 -26.54
N ASP A 430 7.77 -0.63 -27.79
CA ASP A 430 9.03 -0.15 -28.40
C ASP A 430 9.67 1.01 -27.62
N ASP A 431 8.86 1.79 -26.93
CA ASP A 431 9.31 2.90 -26.06
C ASP A 431 9.61 2.47 -24.61
N GLY A 432 9.55 1.16 -24.33
CA GLY A 432 9.80 0.56 -23.03
C GLY A 432 8.59 0.56 -22.09
N GLU A 433 7.41 1.01 -22.52
CA GLU A 433 6.21 0.98 -21.70
C GLU A 433 5.74 -0.45 -21.43
N ILE A 434 5.38 -0.71 -20.18
CA ILE A 434 4.81 -1.99 -19.76
C ILE A 434 3.32 -1.99 -20.12
N LEU A 435 2.90 -2.97 -20.93
CA LEU A 435 1.50 -3.22 -21.25
C LEU A 435 1.05 -4.51 -20.58
N LEU A 436 -0.16 -4.49 -20.03
CA LEU A 436 -0.75 -5.62 -19.31
C LEU A 436 -2.07 -6.04 -19.96
N ARG A 437 -2.37 -7.35 -19.93
CA ARG A 437 -3.66 -7.90 -20.33
C ARG A 437 -4.04 -9.06 -19.42
N GLY A 438 -5.32 -9.22 -19.13
CA GLY A 438 -5.83 -10.32 -18.33
C GLY A 438 -7.03 -9.96 -17.47
N PRO A 439 -7.57 -10.92 -16.71
CA PRO A 439 -8.81 -10.73 -15.93
C PRO A 439 -8.70 -9.71 -14.79
N GLY A 440 -7.48 -9.31 -14.40
CA GLY A 440 -7.26 -8.26 -13.40
C GLY A 440 -7.40 -6.84 -13.92
N ILE A 441 -7.50 -6.62 -15.25
CA ILE A 441 -7.57 -5.27 -15.83
C ILE A 441 -8.96 -4.69 -15.63
N MET A 442 -9.04 -3.41 -15.31
CA MET A 442 -10.28 -2.66 -15.08
C MET A 442 -11.21 -2.69 -16.30
N GLU A 443 -12.50 -2.49 -16.05
CA GLU A 443 -13.45 -2.22 -17.12
C GLU A 443 -13.23 -0.85 -17.79
N GLY A 444 -12.77 0.15 -17.00
CA GLY A 444 -12.49 1.49 -17.46
C GLY A 444 -12.64 2.53 -16.35
N TYR A 445 -12.56 3.80 -16.71
CA TYR A 445 -12.81 4.92 -15.81
C TYR A 445 -14.29 5.31 -15.81
N HIS A 446 -14.86 5.49 -14.62
CA HIS A 446 -16.27 5.85 -14.44
C HIS A 446 -16.61 7.17 -15.10
N GLY A 447 -17.60 7.16 -16.00
CA GLY A 447 -18.05 8.36 -16.73
C GLY A 447 -17.04 8.97 -17.70
N LEU A 448 -15.88 8.31 -17.96
CA LEU A 448 -14.76 8.85 -18.72
C LEU A 448 -14.34 7.92 -19.87
N PRO A 449 -15.19 7.67 -20.87
CA PRO A 449 -14.89 6.72 -21.97
C PRO A 449 -13.67 7.14 -22.80
N GLU A 450 -13.47 8.44 -23.05
CA GLU A 450 -12.32 8.95 -23.79
C GLU A 450 -11.01 8.67 -23.04
N LYS A 451 -11.00 8.89 -21.71
CA LYS A 451 -9.82 8.57 -20.89
C LYS A 451 -9.58 7.07 -20.77
N THR A 452 -10.61 6.27 -20.84
CA THR A 452 -10.48 4.82 -20.90
C THR A 452 -9.81 4.40 -22.21
N ALA A 453 -10.27 4.93 -23.34
CA ALA A 453 -9.69 4.64 -24.67
C ALA A 453 -8.24 5.12 -24.85
N GLU A 454 -7.78 6.12 -24.05
CA GLU A 454 -6.36 6.54 -24.06
C GLU A 454 -5.42 5.48 -23.47
N VAL A 455 -5.92 4.58 -22.61
CA VAL A 455 -5.09 3.62 -21.85
C VAL A 455 -5.48 2.16 -22.05
N LEU A 456 -6.64 1.87 -22.62
CA LEU A 456 -7.14 0.51 -22.83
C LEU A 456 -7.43 0.29 -24.32
N GLU A 457 -6.63 -0.57 -24.96
CA GLU A 457 -6.79 -0.94 -26.36
C GLU A 457 -8.03 -1.84 -26.55
N ALA A 458 -8.59 -1.87 -27.76
CA ALA A 458 -9.78 -2.65 -28.06
C ALA A 458 -9.59 -4.17 -27.89
N ASP A 459 -8.37 -4.67 -28.00
CA ASP A 459 -7.99 -6.07 -27.77
C ASP A 459 -7.60 -6.39 -26.31
N GLY A 460 -7.78 -5.42 -25.41
CA GLY A 460 -7.63 -5.57 -23.96
C GLY A 460 -6.23 -5.27 -23.40
N TRP A 461 -5.29 -4.77 -24.19
CA TRP A 461 -4.02 -4.30 -23.67
C TRP A 461 -4.18 -2.97 -22.94
N PHE A 462 -3.68 -2.92 -21.73
CA PHE A 462 -3.69 -1.75 -20.84
C PHE A 462 -2.31 -1.10 -20.80
N HIS A 463 -2.26 0.18 -21.13
CA HIS A 463 -1.08 1.04 -21.05
C HIS A 463 -0.88 1.51 -19.61
N THR A 464 0.15 1.00 -18.94
CA THR A 464 0.37 1.30 -17.51
C THR A 464 0.94 2.69 -17.25
N GLY A 465 1.60 3.28 -18.25
CA GLY A 465 2.39 4.50 -18.08
C GLY A 465 3.69 4.29 -17.30
N ASP A 466 4.05 3.05 -17.00
CA ASP A 466 5.30 2.67 -16.34
C ASP A 466 6.27 2.07 -17.37
N ILE A 467 7.56 2.36 -17.21
CA ILE A 467 8.65 1.87 -18.07
C ILE A 467 9.38 0.74 -17.35
N GLY A 468 9.71 -0.32 -18.07
CA GLY A 468 10.40 -1.45 -17.47
C GLY A 468 11.05 -2.40 -18.47
N GLU A 469 11.73 -3.39 -17.92
CA GLU A 469 12.46 -4.42 -18.66
C GLU A 469 12.02 -5.81 -18.18
N LEU A 470 11.70 -6.68 -19.13
CA LEU A 470 11.36 -8.07 -18.86
C LEU A 470 12.57 -8.96 -19.18
N SER A 471 13.06 -9.68 -18.17
CA SER A 471 14.16 -10.64 -18.40
C SER A 471 13.67 -11.87 -19.18
N PRO A 472 14.60 -12.61 -19.88
CA PRO A 472 14.23 -13.80 -20.65
C PRO A 472 13.52 -14.90 -19.83
N ASP A 473 13.72 -14.93 -18.53
CA ASP A 473 13.09 -15.88 -17.61
C ASP A 473 11.89 -15.29 -16.86
N GLY A 474 11.35 -14.14 -17.33
CA GLY A 474 10.06 -13.57 -16.99
C GLY A 474 10.04 -12.67 -15.74
N TYR A 475 11.19 -12.22 -15.22
CA TYR A 475 11.21 -11.23 -14.14
C TYR A 475 11.12 -9.81 -14.70
N LEU A 476 10.21 -9.01 -14.16
CA LEU A 476 10.03 -7.62 -14.52
C LEU A 476 10.83 -6.71 -13.57
N ARG A 477 11.57 -5.78 -14.15
CA ARG A 477 12.18 -4.65 -13.46
C ARG A 477 11.51 -3.37 -13.92
N ILE A 478 10.97 -2.60 -12.96
CA ILE A 478 10.44 -1.26 -13.22
C ILE A 478 11.60 -0.28 -13.16
N THR A 479 11.71 0.58 -14.14
CA THR A 479 12.78 1.59 -14.18
C THR A 479 12.28 2.97 -13.80
N ASP A 480 11.11 3.39 -14.31
CA ASP A 480 10.47 4.65 -13.92
C ASP A 480 9.03 4.76 -14.44
N ARG A 481 8.41 5.93 -14.22
CA ARG A 481 7.18 6.33 -14.88
C ARG A 481 7.46 7.13 -16.15
N LYS A 482 6.75 6.81 -17.21
CA LYS A 482 6.87 7.48 -18.52
C LYS A 482 6.73 9.01 -18.41
N LYS A 483 5.82 9.48 -17.55
CA LYS A 483 5.56 10.91 -17.30
C LYS A 483 6.62 11.59 -16.42
N ASP A 484 7.30 10.82 -15.58
CA ASP A 484 8.25 11.34 -14.60
C ASP A 484 9.70 11.30 -15.10
N LEU A 485 9.95 10.64 -16.25
CA LEU A 485 11.26 10.63 -16.87
C LEU A 485 11.73 12.06 -17.17
N ILE A 486 12.84 12.44 -16.57
CA ILE A 486 13.49 13.73 -16.80
C ILE A 486 14.33 13.65 -18.07
N LYS A 487 14.08 14.52 -19.04
CA LYS A 487 14.97 14.75 -20.17
C LYS A 487 15.78 16.02 -19.88
N THR A 488 17.09 15.86 -19.71
CA THR A 488 17.98 17.02 -19.53
C THR A 488 18.14 17.80 -20.82
N SER A 489 18.58 19.07 -20.76
CA SER A 489 18.90 19.89 -21.93
C SER A 489 19.94 19.24 -22.85
N GLY A 490 20.82 18.38 -22.33
CA GLY A 490 21.77 17.58 -23.09
C GLY A 490 21.16 16.30 -23.72
N GLY A 491 19.85 16.12 -23.68
CA GLY A 491 19.12 14.99 -24.28
C GLY A 491 19.26 13.66 -23.53
N LYS A 492 19.81 13.64 -22.31
CA LYS A 492 19.92 12.42 -21.50
C LYS A 492 18.64 12.22 -20.69
N TYR A 493 18.17 10.99 -20.65
CA TYR A 493 17.06 10.60 -19.79
C TYR A 493 17.58 10.21 -18.40
N ILE A 494 16.87 10.64 -17.37
CA ILE A 494 17.11 10.33 -15.97
C ILE A 494 15.83 9.79 -15.40
N ALA A 495 15.92 8.70 -14.65
CA ALA A 495 14.86 8.11 -13.84
C ALA A 495 14.92 8.70 -12.43
N PRO A 496 14.09 9.69 -12.07
CA PRO A 496 14.17 10.34 -10.75
C PRO A 496 13.96 9.34 -9.62
N ALA A 497 13.02 8.42 -9.78
CA ALA A 497 12.69 7.43 -8.76
C ALA A 497 13.88 6.54 -8.39
N GLU A 498 14.74 6.20 -9.35
CA GLU A 498 15.96 5.43 -9.10
C GLU A 498 16.96 6.22 -8.22
N VAL A 499 17.22 7.48 -8.56
CA VAL A 499 18.13 8.36 -7.82
C VAL A 499 17.58 8.64 -6.41
N GLU A 500 16.30 8.91 -6.31
CA GLU A 500 15.58 9.16 -5.05
C GLU A 500 15.60 7.94 -4.13
N GLY A 501 15.39 6.74 -4.69
CA GLY A 501 15.49 5.48 -3.97
C GLY A 501 16.89 5.19 -3.44
N GLN A 502 17.92 5.45 -4.25
CA GLN A 502 19.32 5.31 -3.82
C GLN A 502 19.66 6.30 -2.68
N PHE A 503 19.17 7.55 -2.75
CA PHE A 503 19.39 8.51 -1.67
C PHE A 503 18.73 8.08 -0.36
N LYS A 504 17.50 7.58 -0.41
CA LYS A 504 16.79 7.05 0.76
C LYS A 504 17.52 5.86 1.41
N ALA A 505 18.25 5.09 0.63
CA ALA A 505 19.05 3.97 1.14
C ALA A 505 20.30 4.42 1.90
N VAL A 506 20.87 5.58 1.56
CA VAL A 506 22.12 6.06 2.18
C VAL A 506 21.89 7.10 3.28
N CYS A 507 20.83 7.92 3.19
CA CYS A 507 20.51 8.97 4.16
C CYS A 507 19.42 8.52 5.14
N PRO A 508 19.74 8.18 6.40
CA PRO A 508 18.77 7.70 7.38
C PRO A 508 17.79 8.77 7.90
N TYR A 509 18.05 10.02 7.58
CA TYR A 509 17.27 11.17 8.04
C TYR A 509 16.25 11.65 7.00
N VAL A 510 16.29 11.13 5.76
CA VAL A 510 15.39 11.59 4.71
C VAL A 510 13.99 11.00 4.88
N SER A 511 12.98 11.85 4.79
CA SER A 511 11.59 11.44 4.65
C SER A 511 11.18 11.37 3.19
N ASN A 512 11.43 12.43 2.45
CA ASN A 512 11.15 12.54 1.02
C ASN A 512 12.28 13.27 0.29
N ILE A 513 12.46 12.92 -0.96
CA ILE A 513 13.36 13.62 -1.88
C ILE A 513 12.67 13.77 -3.23
N LEU A 514 12.84 14.91 -3.86
CA LEU A 514 12.38 15.19 -5.21
C LEU A 514 13.56 15.64 -6.05
N VAL A 515 13.94 14.82 -7.03
CA VAL A 515 14.98 15.14 -8.01
C VAL A 515 14.35 15.92 -9.15
N HIS A 516 14.91 17.08 -9.48
CA HIS A 516 14.50 17.97 -10.56
C HIS A 516 15.64 18.20 -11.56
N GLY A 517 15.34 18.30 -12.86
CA GLY A 517 16.34 18.47 -13.90
C GLY A 517 15.76 18.50 -15.31
N ALA A 518 14.43 18.53 -15.46
CA ALA A 518 13.77 18.63 -16.77
C ALA A 518 14.19 19.92 -17.49
N ASP A 519 14.69 19.76 -18.72
CA ASP A 519 15.19 20.85 -19.58
C ASP A 519 16.35 21.66 -18.94
N ARG A 520 17.01 21.12 -17.91
CA ARG A 520 18.13 21.75 -17.20
C ARG A 520 19.45 21.04 -17.47
N ASN A 521 20.56 21.75 -17.22
CA ASN A 521 21.92 21.25 -17.48
C ASN A 521 22.42 20.24 -16.45
N PHE A 522 21.80 20.18 -15.28
CA PHE A 522 22.15 19.28 -14.19
C PHE A 522 20.95 19.03 -13.26
N CYS A 523 21.04 17.97 -12.46
CA CYS A 523 20.02 17.67 -11.46
C CYS A 523 20.22 18.47 -10.17
N THR A 524 19.08 18.85 -9.58
CA THR A 524 18.98 19.40 -8.23
C THR A 524 18.01 18.55 -7.41
N ALA A 525 17.99 18.74 -6.09
CA ALA A 525 17.05 18.04 -5.23
C ALA A 525 16.42 18.96 -4.18
N LEU A 526 15.11 18.74 -3.94
CA LEU A 526 14.43 19.18 -2.74
C LEU A 526 14.39 17.99 -1.77
N ILE A 527 14.79 18.19 -0.52
CA ILE A 527 14.93 17.12 0.47
C ILE A 527 14.16 17.51 1.73
N ALA A 528 13.17 16.68 2.09
CA ALA A 528 12.49 16.75 3.37
C ALA A 528 13.10 15.71 4.33
N LEU A 529 13.27 16.07 5.59
CA LEU A 529 13.88 15.21 6.61
C LEU A 529 12.79 14.66 7.54
N ASP A 530 13.00 13.45 8.06
CA ASP A 530 12.13 12.85 9.06
C ASP A 530 12.32 13.55 10.40
N GLU A 531 11.25 14.16 10.90
CA GLU A 531 11.30 15.01 12.08
C GLU A 531 11.83 14.26 13.31
N VAL A 532 11.33 13.05 13.53
CA VAL A 532 11.70 12.26 14.72
C VAL A 532 13.18 11.91 14.71
N SER A 533 13.66 11.39 13.58
CA SER A 533 15.06 10.98 13.42
C SER A 533 16.02 12.17 13.46
N LEU A 534 15.60 13.30 12.88
CA LEU A 534 16.41 14.51 12.85
C LEU A 534 16.51 15.18 14.23
N LEU A 535 15.38 15.30 14.94
CA LEU A 535 15.36 15.89 16.29
C LEU A 535 16.12 15.01 17.30
N ASP A 536 16.11 13.69 17.11
CA ASP A 536 16.93 12.79 17.93
C ASP A 536 18.42 13.01 17.66
N TRP A 537 18.83 13.09 16.41
CA TRP A 537 20.21 13.43 16.04
C TRP A 537 20.65 14.81 16.57
N ALA A 538 19.75 15.79 16.56
CA ALA A 538 20.01 17.16 16.99
C ALA A 538 20.44 17.24 18.47
N LYS A 539 19.95 16.33 19.33
CA LYS A 539 20.31 16.28 20.77
C LYS A 539 21.79 16.12 20.99
N ASP A 540 22.45 15.31 20.16
CA ASP A 540 23.87 14.98 20.29
C ASP A 540 24.80 15.91 19.47
N ASN A 541 24.19 16.82 18.66
CA ASN A 541 24.93 17.68 17.73
C ASN A 541 24.77 19.19 18.03
N GLY A 542 24.55 19.54 19.29
CA GLY A 542 24.50 20.93 19.75
C GLY A 542 23.25 21.70 19.39
N LEU A 543 22.19 21.00 19.00
CA LEU A 543 20.88 21.57 18.59
C LEU A 543 19.74 21.12 19.51
N ALA A 544 20.05 20.59 20.68
CA ALA A 544 19.03 20.12 21.65
C ALA A 544 18.03 21.24 22.00
N GLY A 545 16.76 20.92 21.99
CA GLY A 545 15.67 21.85 22.33
C GLY A 545 15.29 22.85 21.24
N LYS A 546 15.93 22.83 20.08
CA LYS A 546 15.52 23.61 18.91
C LYS A 546 14.32 22.98 18.21
N SER A 547 13.49 23.81 17.58
CA SER A 547 12.40 23.37 16.71
C SER A 547 12.93 22.67 15.47
N TYR A 548 12.08 21.86 14.84
CA TYR A 548 12.45 21.17 13.58
C TYR A 548 12.96 22.15 12.52
N ALA A 549 12.25 23.26 12.29
CA ALA A 549 12.65 24.28 11.30
C ALA A 549 14.03 24.89 11.59
N GLU A 550 14.35 25.13 12.87
CA GLU A 550 15.66 25.65 13.28
C GLU A 550 16.78 24.61 13.08
N VAL A 551 16.47 23.33 13.35
CA VAL A 551 17.42 22.23 13.13
C VAL A 551 17.68 22.04 11.64
N VAL A 552 16.65 22.06 10.80
CA VAL A 552 16.78 21.94 9.34
C VAL A 552 17.63 23.09 8.77
N ALA A 553 17.43 24.31 9.26
CA ALA A 553 18.17 25.50 8.79
C ALA A 553 19.61 25.57 9.32
N ALA A 554 20.00 24.74 10.29
CA ALA A 554 21.31 24.79 10.89
C ALA A 554 22.42 24.35 9.90
N PRO A 555 23.55 25.06 9.81
CA PRO A 555 24.65 24.71 8.90
C PRO A 555 25.14 23.27 9.06
N VAL A 556 25.22 22.77 10.29
CA VAL A 556 25.66 21.40 10.58
C VAL A 556 24.68 20.35 10.00
N THR A 557 23.39 20.66 9.91
CA THR A 557 22.40 19.78 9.25
C THR A 557 22.58 19.76 7.74
N VAL A 558 22.85 20.93 7.15
CA VAL A 558 23.16 21.05 5.72
C VAL A 558 24.43 20.28 5.38
N GLU A 559 25.49 20.39 6.20
CA GLU A 559 26.73 19.64 6.03
C GLU A 559 26.54 18.13 6.18
N LEU A 560 25.70 17.69 7.13
CA LEU A 560 25.32 16.29 7.28
C LEU A 560 24.71 15.74 5.99
N VAL A 561 23.72 16.45 5.44
CA VAL A 561 23.01 16.01 4.22
C VAL A 561 23.91 16.09 3.00
N ASP A 562 24.77 17.11 2.90
CA ASP A 562 25.78 17.23 1.83
C ASP A 562 26.73 16.01 1.80
N GLY A 563 27.12 15.49 2.97
CA GLY A 563 27.88 14.25 3.06
C GLY A 563 27.17 13.06 2.40
N TYR A 564 25.87 12.91 2.63
CA TYR A 564 25.07 11.86 2.00
C TYR A 564 24.84 12.08 0.50
N VAL A 565 24.66 13.32 0.07
CA VAL A 565 24.56 13.66 -1.37
C VAL A 565 25.88 13.34 -2.10
N LYS A 566 27.02 13.61 -1.49
CA LYS A 566 28.34 13.21 -2.03
C LYS A 566 28.45 11.70 -2.15
N GLN A 567 28.09 10.97 -1.10
CA GLN A 567 28.08 9.50 -1.10
C GLN A 567 27.18 8.92 -2.19
N LEU A 568 25.97 9.47 -2.38
CA LEU A 568 25.07 9.09 -3.48
C LEU A 568 25.74 9.30 -4.83
N ASN A 569 26.33 10.49 -5.03
CA ASN A 569 26.92 10.90 -6.31
C ASN A 569 28.09 10.02 -6.75
N GLU A 570 28.80 9.34 -5.83
CA GLU A 570 29.87 8.39 -6.16
C GLU A 570 29.36 7.19 -6.97
N GLY A 571 28.09 6.79 -6.78
CA GLY A 571 27.46 5.66 -7.49
C GLY A 571 26.72 6.06 -8.78
N LEU A 572 26.54 7.36 -9.05
CA LEU A 572 25.72 7.85 -10.14
C LEU A 572 26.52 8.19 -11.40
N GLN A 573 25.86 8.09 -12.55
CA GLN A 573 26.40 8.61 -13.79
C GLN A 573 26.49 10.14 -13.72
N ARG A 574 27.47 10.73 -14.42
CA ARG A 574 27.76 12.17 -14.35
C ARG A 574 26.52 13.07 -14.57
N TRP A 575 25.62 12.69 -15.45
CA TRP A 575 24.40 13.46 -15.75
C TRP A 575 23.27 13.26 -14.74
N GLN A 576 23.33 12.22 -13.90
CA GLN A 576 22.38 11.93 -12.83
C GLN A 576 22.76 12.60 -11.50
N THR A 577 24.02 13.06 -11.37
CA THR A 577 24.53 13.59 -10.09
C THR A 577 23.78 14.84 -9.66
N ILE A 578 23.40 14.89 -8.37
CA ILE A 578 22.78 16.05 -7.74
C ILE A 578 23.87 17.10 -7.49
N LYS A 579 23.77 18.25 -8.16
CA LYS A 579 24.76 19.35 -8.05
C LYS A 579 24.45 20.33 -6.94
N LYS A 580 23.18 20.55 -6.67
CA LYS A 580 22.70 21.43 -5.61
C LYS A 580 21.44 20.84 -4.99
N PHE A 581 21.20 21.14 -3.72
CA PHE A 581 19.96 20.75 -3.04
C PHE A 581 19.46 21.85 -2.11
N ARG A 582 18.20 21.74 -1.71
CA ARG A 582 17.60 22.55 -0.65
C ARG A 582 16.87 21.62 0.32
N LEU A 583 17.04 21.88 1.62
CA LEU A 583 16.24 21.24 2.66
C LEU A 583 14.92 21.97 2.78
N LEU A 584 13.83 21.22 2.86
CA LEU A 584 12.49 21.77 3.06
C LEU A 584 12.28 22.11 4.53
N PRO A 585 11.61 23.24 4.84
CA PRO A 585 11.47 23.74 6.22
C PRO A 585 10.55 22.86 7.08
N ARG A 586 9.78 21.97 6.49
CA ARG A 586 8.91 20.97 7.13
C ARG A 586 8.90 19.68 6.32
N ASP A 587 8.42 18.59 6.93
CA ASP A 587 8.14 17.36 6.16
C ASP A 587 6.91 17.57 5.26
N LEU A 588 6.81 16.76 4.23
CA LEU A 588 5.67 16.76 3.30
C LEU A 588 4.51 15.98 3.90
N ASP A 589 3.30 16.48 3.75
CA ASP A 589 2.11 15.89 4.34
C ASP A 589 0.90 15.82 3.38
N VAL A 590 -0.14 15.12 3.84
CA VAL A 590 -1.39 14.95 3.09
C VAL A 590 -2.26 16.20 3.15
N GLU A 591 -2.20 16.96 4.24
CA GLU A 591 -3.03 18.13 4.48
C GLU A 591 -2.72 19.25 3.47
N HIS A 592 -1.44 19.46 3.17
CA HIS A 592 -0.99 20.39 2.12
C HIS A 592 -1.09 19.79 0.71
N GLY A 593 -1.55 18.55 0.58
CA GLY A 593 -1.73 17.89 -0.72
C GLY A 593 -0.44 17.49 -1.42
N GLU A 594 0.70 17.46 -0.73
CA GLU A 594 2.04 17.18 -1.27
C GLU A 594 2.32 15.69 -1.41
N ILE A 595 1.70 14.90 -0.55
CA ILE A 595 1.69 13.44 -0.63
C ILE A 595 0.25 12.91 -0.67
N THR A 596 0.07 11.71 -1.19
CA THR A 596 -1.22 11.03 -1.16
C THR A 596 -1.45 10.36 0.21
N PRO A 597 -2.71 9.98 0.56
CA PRO A 597 -2.97 9.16 1.75
C PRO A 597 -2.19 7.82 1.76
N SER A 598 -1.77 7.32 0.60
CA SER A 598 -0.89 6.16 0.47
C SER A 598 0.60 6.52 0.51
N LEU A 599 0.95 7.73 0.98
CA LEU A 599 2.30 8.27 1.18
C LEU A 599 3.12 8.42 -0.12
N LYS A 600 2.47 8.57 -1.28
CA LYS A 600 3.14 8.83 -2.56
C LYS A 600 3.32 10.33 -2.78
N LEU A 601 4.52 10.73 -3.21
CA LEU A 601 4.84 12.12 -3.53
C LEU A 601 4.01 12.61 -4.73
N LYS A 602 3.32 13.74 -4.58
CA LYS A 602 2.66 14.45 -5.68
C LYS A 602 3.65 15.44 -6.28
N ARG A 603 4.56 14.96 -7.11
CA ARG A 603 5.66 15.72 -7.73
C ARG A 603 5.23 17.10 -8.27
N PRO A 604 4.16 17.24 -9.09
CA PRO A 604 3.77 18.55 -9.63
C PRO A 604 3.31 19.56 -8.55
N VAL A 605 2.79 19.07 -7.43
CA VAL A 605 2.37 19.94 -6.31
C VAL A 605 3.61 20.47 -5.61
N VAL A 606 4.56 19.61 -5.27
CA VAL A 606 5.80 19.99 -4.59
C VAL A 606 6.66 20.91 -5.46
N GLU A 607 6.79 20.62 -6.76
CA GLU A 607 7.52 21.48 -7.70
C GLU A 607 6.90 22.89 -7.82
N ARG A 608 5.59 22.98 -7.80
CA ARG A 608 4.87 24.28 -7.84
C ARG A 608 5.05 25.06 -6.53
N GLU A 609 4.87 24.39 -5.41
CA GLU A 609 4.97 24.99 -4.07
C GLU A 609 6.37 25.53 -3.80
N TYR A 610 7.37 24.73 -4.10
CA TYR A 610 8.78 25.07 -3.85
C TYR A 610 9.53 25.54 -5.09
N LYS A 611 8.79 26.05 -6.10
CA LYS A 611 9.39 26.52 -7.36
C LYS A 611 10.48 27.56 -7.14
N HIS A 612 10.30 28.46 -6.17
CA HIS A 612 11.28 29.49 -5.82
C HIS A 612 12.63 28.88 -5.39
N LEU A 613 12.64 27.81 -4.60
CA LEU A 613 13.86 27.11 -4.19
C LEU A 613 14.53 26.41 -5.37
N ILE A 614 13.71 25.83 -6.28
CA ILE A 614 14.24 25.22 -7.50
C ILE A 614 14.91 26.27 -8.37
N ASP A 615 14.23 27.39 -8.63
CA ASP A 615 14.76 28.48 -9.48
C ASP A 615 16.05 29.09 -8.88
N GLU A 616 16.13 29.25 -7.55
CA GLU A 616 17.37 29.69 -6.86
C GLU A 616 18.56 28.74 -7.12
N MET A 617 18.32 27.44 -7.13
CA MET A 617 19.39 26.46 -7.38
C MET A 617 19.97 26.56 -8.79
N TYR A 618 19.19 27.03 -9.76
CA TYR A 618 19.63 27.27 -11.14
C TYR A 618 20.07 28.71 -11.42
N ALA A 619 19.85 29.65 -10.49
CA ALA A 619 20.27 31.04 -10.66
C ALA A 619 21.79 31.12 -10.94
N GLY A 620 22.18 31.86 -12.00
CA GLY A 620 23.57 32.01 -12.44
C GLY A 620 24.14 30.83 -13.25
N SER A 621 23.39 29.74 -13.45
CA SER A 621 23.75 28.72 -14.44
C SER A 621 23.37 29.26 -15.84
N ARG A 622 24.28 29.15 -16.83
CA ARG A 622 23.96 29.51 -18.22
C ARG A 622 22.77 28.65 -18.66
N GLU A 623 21.70 29.31 -19.06
CA GLU A 623 20.66 28.66 -19.86
C GLU A 623 21.31 28.19 -21.17
N ALA A 624 21.10 26.92 -21.51
CA ALA A 624 21.65 26.35 -22.73
C ALA A 624 20.81 26.76 -23.94
#